data_4b702eeb168c3df2daabc1ecf60a2e63
#
_entry.id   4b702eeb168c3df2daabc1ecf60a2e63
#
_cell.length_a   1.000
_cell.length_b   1.000
_cell.length_c   1.000
_cell.angle_alpha   90.00
_cell.angle_beta   90.00
_cell.angle_gamma   90.00
#
_symmetry.space_group_name_H-M   'P 1'
#
loop_
_entity.id
_entity.type
_entity.pdbx_description
1 polymer ?
#
loop_
_entity_poly.entity_id
_entity_poly.type
_entity_poly.pdbx_seq_one_letter_code
_entity_poly.pdbx_strand_id
1 'polypeptide(L)'
;MSTSSVATSDNATLDFSKLVPFSNSSDFHPYCLISDYNNQTNVEQCWLGDQFLPLADLDTENPSIVSTMNNWIQGLVKSYGIDGLRIDTAKHVRKDFWPAFAKAAGVFTMGEVLIGDVGYAAPYTGVFQVMLCKL
;
A
#
# COMPACT_ATOMS: atom_id res chain seq x y z
N MET A 1 16.37 4.51 22.79
CA MET A 1 15.30 3.81 22.07
C MET A 1 14.20 4.83 21.84
N SER A 2 14.08 5.38 20.63
CA SER A 2 13.08 6.40 20.32
C SER A 2 11.79 5.68 19.92
N THR A 3 10.80 5.68 20.79
CA THR A 3 9.44 5.28 20.43
C THR A 3 8.84 6.42 19.62
N SER A 4 8.93 6.34 18.30
CA SER A 4 8.26 7.29 17.42
C SER A 4 6.76 6.99 17.46
N SER A 5 6.02 7.76 18.21
CA SER A 5 4.56 7.74 18.20
C SER A 5 4.04 8.87 17.32
N VAL A 6 3.09 8.58 16.46
CA VAL A 6 2.34 9.59 15.70
C VAL A 6 1.11 9.95 16.52
N ALA A 7 0.97 11.22 16.89
CA ALA A 7 -0.22 11.69 17.60
C ALA A 7 -1.35 11.88 16.57
N THR A 8 -2.48 11.22 16.82
CA THR A 8 -3.74 11.49 16.15
C THR A 8 -4.49 12.62 16.86
N SER A 9 -5.50 13.23 16.23
CA SER A 9 -6.21 14.42 16.75
C SER A 9 -6.97 14.21 18.08
N ASP A 10 -7.17 12.94 18.47
CA ASP A 10 -7.83 12.53 19.73
C ASP A 10 -6.86 12.11 20.82
N ASN A 11 -5.56 12.48 20.70
CA ASN A 11 -4.45 12.03 21.57
C ASN A 11 -4.18 10.51 21.53
N ALA A 12 -4.79 9.76 20.63
CA ALA A 12 -4.35 8.40 20.41
C ALA A 12 -2.96 8.42 19.74
N THR A 13 -2.04 7.64 20.25
CA THR A 13 -0.71 7.47 19.66
C THR A 13 -0.62 6.11 19.03
N LEU A 14 -0.22 6.05 17.76
CA LEU A 14 0.07 4.79 17.10
C LEU A 14 1.34 4.19 17.73
N ASP A 15 1.20 3.05 18.37
CA ASP A 15 2.31 2.28 18.95
C ASP A 15 2.78 1.23 17.94
N PHE A 16 3.76 1.59 17.13
CA PHE A 16 4.32 0.70 16.11
C PHE A 16 4.86 -0.61 16.69
N SER A 17 5.31 -0.63 17.95
CA SER A 17 5.86 -1.85 18.58
C SER A 17 4.87 -3.02 18.66
N LYS A 18 3.58 -2.73 18.55
CA LYS A 18 2.50 -3.72 18.55
C LYS A 18 2.14 -4.24 17.16
N LEU A 19 2.70 -3.64 16.10
CA LEU A 19 2.45 -4.06 14.73
C LEU A 19 3.43 -5.16 14.33
N VAL A 20 2.95 -6.19 13.67
CA VAL A 20 3.76 -7.32 13.20
C VAL A 20 3.39 -7.60 11.74
N PRO A 21 4.36 -7.69 10.83
CA PRO A 21 5.83 -7.73 11.04
C PRO A 21 6.50 -6.35 11.07
N PHE A 22 5.80 -5.25 10.86
CA PHE A 22 6.33 -3.89 10.71
C PHE A 22 6.21 -3.14 12.03
N SER A 23 7.23 -3.24 12.88
CA SER A 23 7.19 -2.74 14.26
C SER A 23 7.96 -1.44 14.52
N ASN A 24 8.55 -0.86 13.48
CA ASN A 24 9.31 0.37 13.58
C ASN A 24 8.63 1.49 12.80
N SER A 25 8.72 2.72 13.28
CA SER A 25 8.21 3.88 12.54
C SER A 25 8.92 4.08 11.19
N SER A 26 10.16 3.61 11.05
CA SER A 26 10.91 3.62 9.80
C SER A 26 10.43 2.60 8.76
N ASP A 27 9.49 1.73 9.11
CA ASP A 27 8.84 0.82 8.18
C ASP A 27 7.71 1.51 7.39
N PHE A 28 7.37 2.73 7.79
CA PHE A 28 6.28 3.53 7.24
C PHE A 28 6.78 4.87 6.72
N HIS A 29 6.08 5.42 5.72
CA HIS A 29 6.32 6.80 5.31
C HIS A 29 6.09 7.77 6.47
N PRO A 30 6.81 8.92 6.51
CA PRO A 30 6.54 9.97 7.48
C PRO A 30 5.08 10.42 7.43
N TYR A 31 4.49 10.64 8.59
CA TYR A 31 3.08 11.03 8.65
C TYR A 31 2.79 12.31 7.89
N CYS A 32 1.98 12.20 6.86
CA CYS A 32 1.28 13.26 6.17
C CYS A 32 -0.05 12.69 5.65
N LEU A 33 -1.09 13.47 5.61
CA LEU A 33 -2.35 13.05 4.96
C LEU A 33 -2.31 13.43 3.47
N ILE A 34 -2.90 12.60 2.62
CA ILE A 34 -3.05 12.91 1.20
C ILE A 34 -3.87 14.19 1.07
N SER A 35 -3.28 15.22 0.47
CA SER A 35 -3.87 16.55 0.28
C SER A 35 -4.05 16.94 -1.19
N ASP A 36 -3.36 16.26 -2.09
CA ASP A 36 -3.43 16.52 -3.54
C ASP A 36 -3.40 15.21 -4.34
N TYR A 37 -4.56 14.78 -4.78
CA TYR A 37 -4.72 13.56 -5.61
C TYR A 37 -4.20 13.71 -7.05
N ASN A 38 -3.78 14.90 -7.48
CA ASN A 38 -3.10 15.12 -8.77
C ASN A 38 -1.57 14.99 -8.64
N ASN A 39 -1.05 14.98 -7.44
CA ASN A 39 0.37 14.77 -7.17
C ASN A 39 0.60 13.29 -6.79
N GLN A 40 1.14 12.51 -7.74
CA GLN A 40 1.35 11.08 -7.55
C GLN A 40 2.24 10.76 -6.34
N THR A 41 3.29 11.53 -6.08
CA THR A 41 4.14 11.34 -4.91
C THR A 41 3.36 11.57 -3.61
N ASN A 42 2.47 12.56 -3.57
CA ASN A 42 1.62 12.79 -2.41
C ASN A 42 0.65 11.62 -2.17
N VAL A 43 0.14 11.01 -3.25
CA VAL A 43 -0.75 9.85 -3.19
C VAL A 43 -0.01 8.59 -2.74
N GLU A 44 1.26 8.42 -3.12
CA GLU A 44 2.06 7.21 -2.84
C GLU A 44 2.81 7.26 -1.51
N GLN A 45 3.03 8.45 -0.94
CA GLN A 45 3.88 8.61 0.25
C GLN A 45 3.18 9.29 1.43
N CYS A 46 1.92 9.71 1.28
CA CYS A 46 1.13 10.23 2.38
C CYS A 46 0.01 9.23 2.74
N TRP A 47 -0.38 9.26 3.99
CA TRP A 47 -1.33 8.32 4.56
C TRP A 47 -2.75 8.58 4.05
N LEU A 48 -3.44 7.53 3.68
CA LEU A 48 -4.86 7.55 3.34
C LEU A 48 -5.69 7.73 4.62
N GLY A 49 -6.91 8.21 4.46
CA GLY A 49 -7.83 8.46 5.57
C GLY A 49 -7.94 9.93 5.93
N ASP A 50 -8.19 10.22 7.16
CA ASP A 50 -8.33 11.57 7.69
C ASP A 50 -7.62 11.73 9.04
N GLN A 51 -7.72 12.93 9.64
CA GLN A 51 -7.08 13.21 10.93
C GLN A 51 -7.62 12.36 12.11
N PHE A 52 -8.81 11.75 11.96
CA PHE A 52 -9.42 10.92 13.01
C PHE A 52 -9.11 9.43 12.83
N LEU A 53 -8.92 9.01 11.57
CA LEU A 53 -8.59 7.63 11.23
C LEU A 53 -7.53 7.59 10.12
N PRO A 54 -6.28 7.97 10.43
CA PRO A 54 -5.20 7.85 9.47
C PRO A 54 -4.80 6.39 9.29
N LEU A 55 -4.63 5.96 8.04
CA LEU A 55 -4.18 4.61 7.69
C LEU A 55 -2.68 4.65 7.45
N ALA A 56 -1.93 3.98 8.31
CA ALA A 56 -0.47 3.96 8.24
C ALA A 56 0.02 3.40 6.90
N ASP A 57 0.87 4.15 6.23
CA ASP A 57 1.36 3.85 4.89
C ASP A 57 2.76 3.25 4.96
N LEU A 58 2.92 2.02 4.43
CA LEU A 58 4.20 1.31 4.42
C LEU A 58 5.16 1.95 3.42
N ASP A 59 6.43 2.12 3.82
CA ASP A 59 7.51 2.59 2.94
C ASP A 59 7.86 1.52 1.89
N THR A 60 7.10 1.50 0.79
CA THR A 60 7.31 0.56 -0.31
C THR A 60 8.51 0.88 -1.18
N GLU A 61 9.24 1.97 -0.91
CA GLU A 61 10.57 2.27 -1.44
C GLU A 61 11.67 1.50 -0.71
N ASN A 62 11.40 1.00 0.49
CA ASN A 62 12.35 0.21 1.28
C ASN A 62 12.40 -1.25 0.80
N PRO A 63 13.55 -1.76 0.31
CA PRO A 63 13.67 -3.12 -0.20
C PRO A 63 13.34 -4.22 0.82
N SER A 64 13.54 -3.96 2.13
CA SER A 64 13.21 -4.94 3.17
C SER A 64 11.70 -5.08 3.34
N ILE A 65 10.95 -3.98 3.23
CA ILE A 65 9.48 -3.97 3.24
C ILE A 65 8.95 -4.72 2.02
N VAL A 66 9.48 -4.40 0.83
CA VAL A 66 9.12 -5.08 -0.43
C VAL A 66 9.34 -6.59 -0.31
N SER A 67 10.51 -7.01 0.20
CA SER A 67 10.84 -8.43 0.39
C SER A 67 9.88 -9.11 1.36
N THR A 68 9.56 -8.46 2.47
CA THR A 68 8.63 -8.98 3.47
C THR A 68 7.22 -9.15 2.89
N MET A 69 6.74 -8.17 2.15
CA MET A 69 5.42 -8.22 1.49
C MET A 69 5.35 -9.31 0.42
N ASN A 70 6.42 -9.48 -0.39
CA ASN A 70 6.49 -10.54 -1.39
C ASN A 70 6.47 -11.94 -0.75
N ASN A 71 7.23 -12.14 0.32
CA ASN A 71 7.24 -13.41 1.05
C ASN A 71 5.90 -13.69 1.72
N TRP A 72 5.28 -12.67 2.30
CA TRP A 72 3.95 -12.78 2.90
C TRP A 72 2.89 -13.20 1.90
N ILE A 73 2.77 -12.54 0.76
CA ILE A 73 1.73 -12.87 -0.24
C ILE A 73 1.93 -14.27 -0.82
N GLN A 74 3.18 -14.68 -1.09
CA GLN A 74 3.48 -16.02 -1.55
C GLN A 74 3.04 -17.08 -0.54
N GLY A 75 3.36 -16.85 0.74
CA GLY A 75 2.95 -17.73 1.84
C GLY A 75 1.44 -17.80 2.01
N LEU A 76 0.76 -16.64 1.92
CA LEU A 76 -0.69 -16.54 2.03
C LEU A 76 -1.39 -17.36 0.93
N VAL A 77 -1.04 -17.09 -0.32
CA VAL A 77 -1.63 -17.78 -1.49
C VAL A 77 -1.43 -19.30 -1.36
N LYS A 78 -0.21 -19.75 -1.03
CA LYS A 78 0.11 -21.16 -0.87
C LYS A 78 -0.64 -21.82 0.28
N SER A 79 -0.76 -21.13 1.43
CA SER A 79 -1.36 -21.72 2.64
C SER A 79 -2.87 -21.86 2.53
N TYR A 80 -3.52 -21.00 1.79
CA TYR A 80 -4.99 -20.97 1.68
C TYR A 80 -5.51 -21.43 0.32
N GLY A 81 -4.64 -21.79 -0.63
CA GLY A 81 -5.05 -22.23 -1.96
C GLY A 81 -5.84 -21.15 -2.72
N ILE A 82 -5.35 -19.91 -2.68
CA ILE A 82 -6.03 -18.77 -3.29
C ILE A 82 -5.83 -18.82 -4.81
N ASP A 83 -6.92 -18.66 -5.58
CA ASP A 83 -6.89 -18.68 -7.04
C ASP A 83 -6.69 -17.29 -7.67
N GLY A 84 -6.95 -16.24 -6.93
CA GLY A 84 -6.80 -14.86 -7.41
C GLY A 84 -6.92 -13.83 -6.32
N LEU A 85 -6.40 -12.63 -6.57
CA LEU A 85 -6.37 -11.51 -5.63
C LEU A 85 -7.05 -10.28 -6.23
N ARG A 86 -7.92 -9.65 -5.46
CA ARG A 86 -8.31 -8.26 -5.67
C ARG A 86 -7.47 -7.39 -4.75
N ILE A 87 -6.72 -6.46 -5.34
CA ILE A 87 -5.85 -5.53 -4.64
C ILE A 87 -6.56 -4.19 -4.55
N ASP A 88 -6.87 -3.78 -3.33
CA ASP A 88 -7.48 -2.49 -3.04
C ASP A 88 -6.44 -1.37 -3.16
N THR A 89 -6.91 -0.15 -3.46
CA THR A 89 -6.12 1.09 -3.43
C THR A 89 -4.77 1.03 -4.18
N ALA A 90 -4.68 0.27 -5.28
CA ALA A 90 -3.42 0.00 -5.99
C ALA A 90 -2.65 1.26 -6.43
N LYS A 91 -3.33 2.39 -6.66
CA LYS A 91 -2.69 3.66 -7.04
C LYS A 91 -1.94 4.35 -5.89
N HIS A 92 -2.16 3.93 -4.65
CA HIS A 92 -1.51 4.47 -3.45
C HIS A 92 -0.17 3.80 -3.13
N VAL A 93 0.24 2.86 -3.97
CA VAL A 93 1.56 2.23 -3.93
C VAL A 93 2.24 2.46 -5.27
N ARG A 94 3.54 2.73 -5.24
CA ARG A 94 4.33 2.99 -6.45
C ARG A 94 4.20 1.84 -7.46
N LYS A 95 4.15 2.17 -8.75
CA LYS A 95 3.86 1.21 -9.82
C LYS A 95 4.90 0.09 -9.93
N ASP A 96 6.16 0.39 -9.69
CA ASP A 96 7.27 -0.57 -9.80
C ASP A 96 7.35 -1.58 -8.64
N PHE A 97 6.55 -1.40 -7.58
CA PHE A 97 6.33 -2.41 -6.55
C PHE A 97 5.57 -3.64 -7.11
N TRP A 98 4.56 -3.41 -7.93
CA TRP A 98 3.57 -4.40 -8.31
C TRP A 98 4.08 -5.58 -9.14
N PRO A 99 5.03 -5.44 -10.10
CA PRO A 99 5.53 -6.58 -10.87
C PRO A 99 6.14 -7.68 -10.00
N ALA A 100 6.93 -7.32 -8.99
CA ALA A 100 7.53 -8.27 -8.08
C ALA A 100 6.48 -8.92 -7.16
N PHE A 101 5.53 -8.13 -6.66
CA PHE A 101 4.44 -8.60 -5.81
C PHE A 101 3.51 -9.58 -6.57
N ALA A 102 3.05 -9.24 -7.77
CA ALA A 102 2.22 -10.10 -8.59
C ALA A 102 2.93 -11.42 -8.96
N LYS A 103 4.23 -11.33 -9.27
CA LYS A 103 5.07 -12.53 -9.52
C LYS A 103 5.18 -13.41 -8.27
N ALA A 104 5.34 -12.82 -7.09
CA ALA A 104 5.41 -13.56 -5.82
C ALA A 104 4.07 -14.22 -5.48
N ALA A 105 2.95 -13.55 -5.74
CA ALA A 105 1.61 -14.12 -5.58
C ALA A 105 1.39 -15.33 -6.49
N GLY A 106 1.88 -15.28 -7.74
CA GLY A 106 1.83 -16.41 -8.67
C GLY A 106 0.41 -16.80 -9.14
N VAL A 107 -0.58 -15.95 -8.88
CA VAL A 107 -2.00 -16.16 -9.24
C VAL A 107 -2.55 -14.93 -9.95
N PHE A 108 -3.76 -15.05 -10.49
CA PHE A 108 -4.44 -13.89 -11.09
C PHE A 108 -4.52 -12.73 -10.09
N THR A 109 -4.15 -11.53 -10.54
CA THR A 109 -4.23 -10.31 -9.72
C THR A 109 -5.02 -9.22 -10.45
N MET A 110 -5.93 -8.57 -9.72
CA MET A 110 -6.73 -7.44 -10.21
C MET A 110 -6.56 -6.28 -9.23
N GLY A 111 -6.05 -5.14 -9.74
CA GLY A 111 -5.84 -3.93 -8.95
C GLY A 111 -6.97 -2.92 -9.11
N GLU A 112 -7.43 -2.35 -8.01
CA GLU A 112 -8.32 -1.20 -8.04
C GLU A 112 -7.53 0.09 -8.27
N VAL A 113 -7.80 0.74 -9.39
CA VAL A 113 -7.29 2.09 -9.71
C VAL A 113 -8.48 3.03 -9.81
N LEU A 114 -8.81 3.65 -8.68
CA LEU A 114 -9.93 4.60 -8.58
C LEU A 114 -9.57 5.92 -9.26
N ILE A 115 -9.87 6.03 -10.55
CA ILE A 115 -9.60 7.20 -11.39
C ILE A 115 -10.55 7.25 -12.59
N GLY A 116 -10.93 8.45 -13.02
CA GLY A 116 -11.73 8.66 -14.23
C GLY A 116 -10.92 8.74 -15.53
N ASP A 117 -9.59 8.81 -15.42
CA ASP A 117 -8.67 8.95 -16.56
C ASP A 117 -8.08 7.60 -16.96
N VAL A 118 -8.43 7.15 -18.18
CA VAL A 118 -7.92 5.91 -18.77
C VAL A 118 -6.40 5.99 -19.02
N GLY A 119 -5.89 7.16 -19.38
CA GLY A 119 -4.46 7.40 -19.61
C GLY A 119 -3.63 7.18 -18.34
N TYR A 120 -4.17 7.58 -17.18
CA TYR A 120 -3.55 7.31 -15.89
C TYR A 120 -3.55 5.82 -15.52
N ALA A 121 -4.65 5.12 -15.81
CA ALA A 121 -4.82 3.72 -15.45
C ALA A 121 -4.08 2.74 -16.38
N ALA A 122 -3.88 3.11 -17.65
CA ALA A 122 -3.27 2.26 -18.66
C ALA A 122 -1.92 1.64 -18.25
N PRO A 123 -0.97 2.36 -17.60
CA PRO A 123 0.30 1.77 -17.18
C PRO A 123 0.17 0.61 -16.18
N TYR A 124 -0.93 0.54 -15.43
CA TYR A 124 -1.15 -0.57 -14.49
C TYR A 124 -1.56 -1.87 -15.18
N THR A 125 -2.10 -1.81 -16.41
CA THR A 125 -2.51 -3.01 -17.18
C THR A 125 -1.34 -3.90 -17.57
N GLY A 126 -0.13 -3.38 -17.59
CA GLY A 126 1.09 -4.17 -17.81
C GLY A 126 1.50 -5.02 -16.61
N VAL A 127 0.86 -4.83 -15.47
CA VAL A 127 1.22 -5.48 -14.20
C VAL A 127 0.13 -6.44 -13.72
N PHE A 128 -1.12 -6.00 -13.77
CA PHE A 128 -2.30 -6.76 -13.35
C PHE A 128 -3.55 -6.31 -14.12
N GLN A 129 -4.64 -7.07 -14.01
CA GLN A 129 -5.92 -6.61 -14.56
C GLN A 129 -6.40 -5.40 -13.76
N VAL A 130 -6.79 -4.34 -14.46
CA VAL A 130 -7.22 -3.08 -13.82
C VAL A 130 -8.73 -3.05 -13.70
N MET A 131 -9.21 -2.84 -12.47
CA MET A 131 -10.60 -2.46 -12.23
C MET A 131 -10.67 -0.94 -12.18
N LEU A 132 -11.29 -0.33 -13.20
CA LEU A 132 -11.59 1.10 -13.22
C LEU A 132 -12.89 1.33 -12.45
N CYS A 133 -12.80 1.98 -11.31
CA CYS A 133 -13.98 2.51 -10.63
C CYS A 133 -14.12 3.98 -11.03
N LYS A 134 -15.20 4.30 -11.72
CA LYS A 134 -15.60 5.68 -12.01
C LYS A 134 -16.43 6.18 -10.82
N LEU A 135 -15.99 7.30 -10.24
CA LEU A 135 -16.82 8.08 -9.31
C LEU A 135 -17.95 8.76 -10.05
#